data_b8c356181c519f129b24d94f15632b16
#
_entry.id   b8c356181c519f129b24d94f15632b16
#
_cell.length_a   1.000
_cell.length_b   1.000
_cell.length_c   1.000
_cell.angle_alpha   90.00
_cell.angle_beta   90.00
_cell.angle_gamma   90.00
#
_symmetry.space_group_name_H-M   'P 1'
#
loop_
_entity.id
_entity.type
_entity.pdbx_description
1 polymer ?
#
loop_
_entity_poly.entity_id
_entity_poly.type
_entity_poly.pdbx_seq_one_letter_code
_entity_poly.pdbx_strand_id
1 'polypeptide(L)'
;MELFTSSVFSAGNREAPVYIDQILVLPRYGLLAVADCPGGGEDGRAAVRMALDTVRAHVDRNEDILNRFRRTPSAELRKRILDIIEESYARAAQELFAFARRREGIAVTLDLALLLHHEAFVGHLGDGRVYLVRRGLIHQLTVDHAPGEAGNDFTGSEMADAPPVRVMGLQPRVRIESMCMELAPEDRFIVSTSRLHRALPETILQTRLTSEHLDALGPALIRDGGDSALVAACAQLGSGEPFTPDSAQSRLAILAPMPLFAHCNERELRSVAQSTRPRQFSKGHVIFEQGQPGTALYLVISGSVAIVKNGRTIVTLGPGSNFGEMAMLDEPSRSASAVAAEDSELMVIPREAFFAMLKGNPMLAVKILWNMLLRLSANLRSTSEQLADLEE
;
A
#
# COMPACT_ATOMS: atom_id res chain seq x y z
N MET A 1 -20.83 4.63 -4.41
CA MET A 1 -20.03 4.14 -3.27
C MET A 1 -20.43 4.96 -2.05
N GLU A 2 -21.01 4.31 -1.07
CA GLU A 2 -21.31 4.95 0.22
C GLU A 2 -20.07 4.91 1.10
N LEU A 3 -19.74 6.03 1.69
CA LEU A 3 -18.63 6.17 2.63
C LEU A 3 -19.20 6.34 4.03
N PHE A 4 -18.96 5.36 4.90
CA PHE A 4 -19.25 5.49 6.32
C PHE A 4 -18.01 6.05 7.02
N THR A 5 -18.14 7.20 7.66
CA THR A 5 -17.04 7.80 8.40
C THR A 5 -17.33 7.75 9.89
N SER A 6 -16.35 7.32 10.65
CA SER A 6 -16.31 7.45 12.09
C SER A 6 -15.00 8.09 12.48
N SER A 7 -15.04 8.99 13.42
CA SER A 7 -13.84 9.59 13.98
C SER A 7 -13.66 9.08 15.40
N VAL A 8 -12.48 8.59 15.64
CA VAL A 8 -12.09 8.04 16.93
C VAL A 8 -11.26 9.07 17.66
N PHE A 9 -11.64 9.39 18.85
CA PHE A 9 -11.05 10.48 19.61
C PHE A 9 -10.36 10.03 20.86
N SER A 10 -9.31 10.72 21.13
CA SER A 10 -8.59 10.77 22.37
C SER A 10 -9.51 10.78 23.58
N ALA A 11 -9.39 9.79 24.44
CA ALA A 11 -9.65 9.95 25.85
C ALA A 11 -8.29 9.95 26.54
N GLY A 12 -7.66 11.08 26.58
CA GLY A 12 -6.59 11.32 27.55
C GLY A 12 -7.18 11.55 28.93
N ASN A 13 -6.42 11.25 29.98
CA ASN A 13 -6.75 11.59 31.35
C ASN A 13 -7.28 13.04 31.40
N ARG A 14 -8.41 13.27 32.08
CA ARG A 14 -9.07 14.57 32.16
C ARG A 14 -8.19 15.68 32.75
N GLU A 15 -7.05 15.33 33.31
CA GLU A 15 -6.03 16.25 33.85
C GLU A 15 -4.96 16.67 32.84
N ALA A 16 -4.90 16.03 31.65
CA ALA A 16 -4.04 16.44 30.52
C ALA A 16 -4.89 17.12 29.46
N PRO A 17 -5.04 18.44 29.47
CA PRO A 17 -5.86 19.13 28.49
C PRO A 17 -5.10 19.20 27.18
N VAL A 18 -5.34 18.39 26.16
CA VAL A 18 -4.50 18.75 25.02
C VAL A 18 -4.87 18.27 23.61
N TYR A 19 -5.71 17.26 23.36
CA TYR A 19 -5.58 16.55 22.08
C TYR A 19 -6.84 16.47 21.17
N ILE A 20 -7.79 17.37 21.31
CA ILE A 20 -9.05 17.34 20.52
C ILE A 20 -8.87 17.95 19.11
N ASP A 21 -7.86 18.76 18.90
CA ASP A 21 -7.68 19.54 17.66
C ASP A 21 -6.80 18.83 16.59
N GLN A 22 -6.61 17.54 16.69
CA GLN A 22 -5.64 16.80 15.86
C GLN A 22 -6.27 16.05 14.68
N ILE A 23 -7.57 16.14 14.49
CA ILE A 23 -8.30 15.38 13.46
C ILE A 23 -9.10 16.31 12.58
N LEU A 24 -9.04 16.07 11.28
CA LEU A 24 -9.89 16.66 10.28
C LEU A 24 -10.61 15.56 9.50
N VAL A 25 -11.95 15.52 9.59
CA VAL A 25 -12.79 14.64 8.78
C VAL A 25 -13.74 15.49 7.96
N LEU A 26 -13.65 15.38 6.64
CA LEU A 26 -14.53 16.05 5.68
C LEU A 26 -15.26 15.00 4.85
N PRO A 27 -16.42 14.48 5.31
CA PRO A 27 -17.15 13.41 4.62
C PRO A 27 -17.52 13.75 3.19
N ARG A 28 -17.88 15.02 2.93
CA ARG A 28 -18.23 15.50 1.57
C ARG A 28 -17.11 15.27 0.54
N TYR A 29 -15.87 15.31 0.99
CA TYR A 29 -14.69 15.04 0.15
C TYR A 29 -14.18 13.62 0.30
N GLY A 30 -14.58 12.90 1.34
CA GLY A 30 -13.95 11.63 1.71
C GLY A 30 -12.56 11.81 2.31
N LEU A 31 -12.29 12.98 2.93
CA LEU A 31 -10.99 13.31 3.52
C LEU A 31 -10.97 12.95 5.00
N LEU A 32 -9.94 12.20 5.37
CA LEU A 32 -9.49 11.95 6.73
C LEU A 32 -8.08 12.50 6.86
N ALA A 33 -7.80 13.29 7.90
CA ALA A 33 -6.45 13.72 8.21
C ALA A 33 -6.23 13.77 9.71
N VAL A 34 -5.02 13.45 10.14
CA VAL A 34 -4.56 13.61 11.51
C VAL A 34 -3.21 14.32 11.51
N ALA A 35 -2.98 15.15 12.52
CA ALA A 35 -1.70 15.81 12.71
C ALA A 35 -1.32 15.78 14.21
N ASP A 36 -0.04 15.74 14.51
CA ASP A 36 0.48 15.80 15.88
C ASP A 36 1.68 16.76 15.97
N CYS A 37 1.88 17.31 17.15
CA CYS A 37 3.04 18.13 17.50
C CYS A 37 3.50 17.74 18.91
N PRO A 38 4.28 16.67 19.06
CA PRO A 38 4.77 16.23 20.35
C PRO A 38 5.56 17.33 21.07
N GLY A 39 5.20 17.61 22.33
CA GLY A 39 5.94 18.57 23.17
C GLY A 39 5.64 20.05 22.91
N GLY A 40 4.83 20.42 21.93
CA GLY A 40 4.61 21.81 21.52
C GLY A 40 3.67 22.63 22.43
N GLY A 41 3.03 22.07 23.43
CA GLY A 41 2.11 22.78 24.34
C GLY A 41 0.97 23.50 23.60
N GLU A 42 0.67 24.74 24.01
CA GLU A 42 -0.37 25.56 23.35
C GLU A 42 0.00 25.98 21.93
N ASP A 43 1.26 26.32 21.72
CA ASP A 43 1.78 26.66 20.40
C ASP A 43 1.74 25.44 19.47
N GLY A 44 2.01 24.23 19.99
CA GLY A 44 1.87 22.99 19.24
C GLY A 44 0.44 22.73 18.78
N ARG A 45 -0.56 22.97 19.65
CA ARG A 45 -1.98 22.89 19.28
C ARG A 45 -2.34 23.87 18.16
N ALA A 46 -1.88 25.11 18.29
CA ALA A 46 -2.11 26.13 17.28
C ALA A 46 -1.46 25.74 15.94
N ALA A 47 -0.25 25.15 15.98
CA ALA A 47 0.45 24.66 14.81
C ALA A 47 -0.29 23.51 14.11
N VAL A 48 -0.77 22.52 14.86
CA VAL A 48 -1.56 21.40 14.34
C VAL A 48 -2.84 21.90 13.67
N ARG A 49 -3.57 22.80 14.34
CA ARG A 49 -4.79 23.42 13.77
C ARG A 49 -4.47 24.16 12.47
N MET A 50 -3.41 24.95 12.44
CA MET A 50 -2.95 25.65 11.25
C MET A 50 -2.66 24.68 10.09
N ALA A 51 -1.98 23.57 10.35
CA ALA A 51 -1.70 22.55 9.32
C ALA A 51 -3.00 21.97 8.74
N LEU A 52 -3.92 21.54 9.60
CA LEU A 52 -5.19 20.96 9.18
C LEU A 52 -6.11 21.97 8.45
N ASP A 53 -6.16 23.21 8.92
CA ASP A 53 -6.91 24.28 8.27
C ASP A 53 -6.33 24.62 6.89
N THR A 54 -5.02 24.59 6.74
CA THR A 54 -4.35 24.79 5.44
C THR A 54 -4.68 23.66 4.47
N VAL A 55 -4.65 22.40 4.92
CA VAL A 55 -5.11 21.25 4.12
C VAL A 55 -6.56 21.43 3.70
N ARG A 56 -7.45 21.71 4.65
CA ARG A 56 -8.87 21.95 4.38
C ARG A 56 -9.07 23.03 3.33
N ALA A 57 -8.48 24.22 3.55
CA ALA A 57 -8.62 25.35 2.64
C ALA A 57 -8.07 25.05 1.24
N HIS A 58 -7.06 24.20 1.14
CA HIS A 58 -6.49 23.80 -0.15
C HIS A 58 -7.39 22.80 -0.88
N VAL A 59 -7.97 21.84 -0.17
CA VAL A 59 -8.97 20.89 -0.70
C VAL A 59 -10.23 21.64 -1.14
N ASP A 60 -10.75 22.56 -0.33
CA ASP A 60 -11.93 23.38 -0.65
C ASP A 60 -11.73 24.19 -1.94
N ARG A 61 -10.53 24.77 -2.16
CA ARG A 61 -10.22 25.54 -3.38
C ARG A 61 -10.15 24.69 -4.65
N ASN A 62 -9.91 23.39 -4.52
CA ASN A 62 -9.78 22.45 -5.64
C ASN A 62 -10.98 21.50 -5.74
N GLU A 63 -12.13 21.87 -5.15
CA GLU A 63 -13.34 21.03 -5.15
C GLU A 63 -13.81 20.66 -6.55
N ASP A 64 -13.65 21.54 -7.52
CA ASP A 64 -13.99 21.29 -8.92
C ASP A 64 -13.18 20.14 -9.54
N ILE A 65 -11.88 20.06 -9.22
CA ILE A 65 -10.99 18.95 -9.65
C ILE A 65 -11.44 17.62 -9.04
N LEU A 66 -11.73 17.63 -7.73
CA LEU A 66 -12.21 16.43 -7.01
C LEU A 66 -13.55 15.95 -7.59
N ASN A 67 -14.48 16.88 -7.88
CA ASN A 67 -15.76 16.57 -8.46
C ASN A 67 -15.66 16.09 -9.91
N ARG A 68 -14.72 16.62 -10.69
CA ARG A 68 -14.41 16.10 -12.04
C ARG A 68 -13.87 14.69 -11.98
N PHE A 69 -12.94 14.40 -11.06
CA PHE A 69 -12.41 13.06 -10.88
C PHE A 69 -13.49 12.05 -10.48
N ARG A 70 -14.41 12.41 -9.59
CA ARG A 70 -15.55 11.55 -9.21
C ARG A 70 -16.46 11.19 -10.38
N ARG A 71 -16.61 12.10 -11.37
CA ARG A 71 -17.44 11.86 -12.55
C ARG A 71 -16.71 11.10 -13.64
N THR A 72 -15.47 11.47 -13.89
CA THR A 72 -14.69 10.94 -15.01
C THR A 72 -13.23 10.81 -14.59
N PRO A 73 -12.85 9.71 -13.91
CA PRO A 73 -11.48 9.45 -13.51
C PRO A 73 -10.55 9.41 -14.74
N SER A 74 -9.39 10.05 -14.63
CA SER A 74 -8.33 9.98 -15.64
C SER A 74 -6.95 10.01 -15.00
N ALA A 75 -5.93 9.54 -15.72
CA ALA A 75 -4.55 9.57 -15.25
C ALA A 75 -4.07 11.01 -14.97
N GLU A 76 -4.51 11.98 -15.78
CA GLU A 76 -4.19 13.39 -15.59
C GLU A 76 -4.81 13.95 -14.31
N LEU A 77 -6.10 13.68 -14.08
CA LEU A 77 -6.78 14.12 -12.85
C LEU A 77 -6.22 13.42 -11.61
N ARG A 78 -5.84 12.13 -11.71
CA ARG A 78 -5.16 11.41 -10.64
C ARG A 78 -3.86 12.08 -10.24
N LYS A 79 -3.02 12.41 -11.24
CA LYS A 79 -1.79 13.17 -10.99
C LYS A 79 -2.09 14.52 -10.34
N ARG A 80 -3.09 15.26 -10.85
CA ARG A 80 -3.46 16.56 -10.30
C ARG A 80 -3.94 16.47 -8.84
N ILE A 81 -4.61 15.39 -8.44
CA ILE A 81 -5.01 15.17 -7.04
C ILE A 81 -3.79 14.93 -6.15
N LEU A 82 -2.79 14.15 -6.62
CA LEU A 82 -1.52 13.99 -5.90
C LEU A 82 -0.81 15.34 -5.76
N ASP A 83 -0.76 16.14 -6.83
CA ASP A 83 -0.18 17.49 -6.78
C ASP A 83 -0.91 18.38 -5.75
N ILE A 84 -2.25 18.30 -5.67
CA ILE A 84 -3.05 19.04 -4.67
C ILE A 84 -2.66 18.63 -3.25
N ILE A 85 -2.47 17.35 -3.00
CA ILE A 85 -2.01 16.87 -1.69
C ILE A 85 -0.61 17.42 -1.39
N GLU A 86 0.34 17.28 -2.30
CA GLU A 86 1.71 17.76 -2.12
C GLU A 86 1.76 19.29 -1.92
N GLU A 87 0.98 20.05 -2.70
CA GLU A 87 0.85 21.49 -2.56
C GLU A 87 0.27 21.89 -1.19
N SER A 88 -0.69 21.10 -0.65
CA SER A 88 -1.27 21.38 0.68
C SER A 88 -0.24 21.26 1.79
N TYR A 89 0.61 20.22 1.73
CA TYR A 89 1.72 20.03 2.67
C TYR A 89 2.79 21.12 2.52
N ALA A 90 3.14 21.48 1.28
CA ALA A 90 4.12 22.53 1.03
C ALA A 90 3.68 23.87 1.58
N ARG A 91 2.40 24.22 1.45
CA ARG A 91 1.81 25.43 2.05
C ARG A 91 1.82 25.38 3.58
N ALA A 92 1.33 24.27 4.15
CA ALA A 92 1.36 24.08 5.59
C ALA A 92 2.78 24.19 6.16
N ALA A 93 3.78 23.60 5.48
CA ALA A 93 5.17 23.70 5.90
C ALA A 93 5.70 25.15 5.89
N GLN A 94 5.36 25.95 4.87
CA GLN A 94 5.75 27.36 4.79
C GLN A 94 5.12 28.19 5.91
N GLU A 95 3.81 28.01 6.15
CA GLU A 95 3.08 28.74 7.19
C GLU A 95 3.59 28.34 8.58
N LEU A 96 3.81 27.05 8.82
CA LEU A 96 4.36 26.55 10.08
C LEU A 96 5.80 26.96 10.33
N PHE A 97 6.63 27.01 9.30
CA PHE A 97 8.00 27.52 9.43
C PHE A 97 8.00 29.00 9.85
N ALA A 98 7.13 29.80 9.24
CA ALA A 98 6.99 31.22 9.63
C ALA A 98 6.47 31.34 11.08
N PHE A 99 5.51 30.51 11.50
CA PHE A 99 4.96 30.46 12.84
C PHE A 99 6.00 30.02 13.88
N ALA A 100 6.84 29.04 13.56
CA ALA A 100 7.83 28.45 14.44
C ALA A 100 9.06 29.35 14.71
N ARG A 101 9.31 30.35 13.84
CA ARG A 101 10.54 31.20 13.95
C ARG A 101 10.80 31.85 15.31
N ARG A 102 9.78 32.01 16.14
CA ARG A 102 9.85 32.62 17.47
C ARG A 102 9.29 31.72 18.56
N ARG A 103 9.20 30.41 18.29
CA ARG A 103 8.62 29.40 19.17
C ARG A 103 9.49 28.15 19.16
N GLU A 104 9.60 27.50 20.30
CA GLU A 104 10.35 26.25 20.41
C GLU A 104 9.40 25.05 20.38
N GLY A 105 9.90 23.89 19.99
CA GLY A 105 9.17 22.62 20.02
C GLY A 105 8.09 22.47 18.95
N ILE A 106 8.08 23.31 17.89
CA ILE A 106 7.12 23.17 16.79
C ILE A 106 7.65 22.20 15.75
N ALA A 107 7.17 20.95 15.84
CA ALA A 107 7.50 19.85 14.93
C ALA A 107 6.21 19.09 14.61
N VAL A 108 5.55 19.42 13.50
CA VAL A 108 4.24 18.87 13.15
C VAL A 108 4.37 17.73 12.16
N THR A 109 3.79 16.58 12.50
CA THR A 109 3.55 15.44 11.61
C THR A 109 2.14 15.55 11.01
N LEU A 110 1.91 14.99 9.84
CA LEU A 110 0.61 15.03 9.17
C LEU A 110 0.42 13.80 8.30
N ASP A 111 -0.69 13.12 8.48
CA ASP A 111 -1.15 12.00 7.68
C ASP A 111 -2.55 12.25 7.16
N LEU A 112 -2.80 11.93 5.90
CA LEU A 112 -4.12 12.03 5.33
C LEU A 112 -4.45 10.88 4.38
N ALA A 113 -5.75 10.58 4.28
CA ALA A 113 -6.35 9.75 3.25
C ALA A 113 -7.53 10.50 2.62
N LEU A 114 -7.52 10.62 1.30
CA LEU A 114 -8.58 11.22 0.50
C LEU A 114 -9.21 10.12 -0.37
N LEU A 115 -10.45 9.75 -0.07
CA LEU A 115 -11.17 8.65 -0.70
C LEU A 115 -12.13 9.19 -1.75
N LEU A 116 -11.80 8.99 -3.03
CA LEU A 116 -12.55 9.54 -4.16
C LEU A 116 -12.92 8.44 -5.15
N HIS A 117 -14.19 8.35 -5.51
CA HIS A 117 -14.69 7.37 -6.47
C HIS A 117 -14.26 5.95 -6.05
N HIS A 118 -13.34 5.32 -6.76
CA HIS A 118 -12.78 4.00 -6.48
C HIS A 118 -11.28 4.06 -6.17
N GLU A 119 -10.77 5.19 -5.73
CA GLU A 119 -9.36 5.38 -5.43
C GLU A 119 -9.15 6.09 -4.08
N ALA A 120 -8.10 5.69 -3.37
CA ALA A 120 -7.58 6.37 -2.21
C ALA A 120 -6.28 7.09 -2.57
N PHE A 121 -6.15 8.31 -2.11
CA PHE A 121 -4.94 9.11 -2.20
C PHE A 121 -4.43 9.32 -0.78
N VAL A 122 -3.19 8.97 -0.52
CA VAL A 122 -2.58 9.04 0.80
C VAL A 122 -1.43 10.03 0.75
N GLY A 123 -1.34 10.90 1.75
CA GLY A 123 -0.20 11.76 2.02
C GLY A 123 0.36 11.47 3.41
N HIS A 124 1.69 11.42 3.54
CA HIS A 124 2.36 11.06 4.77
C HIS A 124 3.59 11.93 5.03
N LEU A 125 3.71 12.39 6.28
CA LEU A 125 4.88 13.08 6.81
C LEU A 125 5.01 12.86 8.32
N GLY A 126 6.03 12.14 8.74
CA GLY A 126 6.34 11.91 10.15
C GLY A 126 6.34 10.45 10.54
N ASP A 127 5.80 10.15 11.70
CA ASP A 127 5.70 8.82 12.31
C ASP A 127 4.25 8.38 12.59
N GLY A 128 3.28 9.12 12.06
CA GLY A 128 1.90 8.66 11.99
C GLY A 128 1.73 7.54 10.97
N ARG A 129 0.61 6.83 11.01
CA ARG A 129 0.40 5.69 10.13
C ARG A 129 -0.97 5.70 9.48
N VAL A 130 -1.00 5.32 8.22
CA VAL A 130 -2.23 5.01 7.50
C VAL A 130 -2.31 3.49 7.32
N TYR A 131 -3.39 2.90 7.83
CA TYR A 131 -3.67 1.49 7.69
C TYR A 131 -4.85 1.28 6.73
N LEU A 132 -4.76 0.21 5.96
CA LEU A 132 -5.87 -0.36 5.21
C LEU A 132 -6.22 -1.71 5.83
N VAL A 133 -7.47 -1.90 6.21
CA VAL A 133 -8.03 -3.21 6.53
C VAL A 133 -8.83 -3.68 5.33
N ARG A 134 -8.43 -4.80 4.77
CA ARG A 134 -9.04 -5.43 3.61
C ARG A 134 -9.14 -6.92 3.82
N ARG A 135 -10.35 -7.47 3.73
CA ARG A 135 -10.62 -8.91 3.91
C ARG A 135 -10.05 -9.47 5.22
N GLY A 136 -10.16 -8.71 6.30
CA GLY A 136 -9.66 -9.11 7.62
C GLY A 136 -8.14 -9.04 7.80
N LEU A 137 -7.39 -8.50 6.82
CA LEU A 137 -5.96 -8.27 6.91
C LEU A 137 -5.67 -6.79 7.06
N ILE A 138 -4.69 -6.46 7.88
CA ILE A 138 -4.18 -5.10 8.04
C ILE A 138 -2.95 -4.91 7.15
N HIS A 139 -2.94 -3.77 6.46
CA HIS A 139 -1.83 -3.31 5.65
C HIS A 139 -1.43 -1.91 6.12
N GLN A 140 -0.23 -1.75 6.63
CA GLN A 140 0.34 -0.43 6.88
C GLN A 140 0.78 0.17 5.53
N LEU A 141 0.21 1.31 5.17
CA LEU A 141 0.46 1.94 3.86
C LEU A 141 1.63 2.93 3.89
N THR A 142 1.97 3.45 5.05
CA THR A 142 3.03 4.44 5.26
C THR A 142 4.23 3.82 5.98
N VAL A 143 5.40 4.40 5.78
CA VAL A 143 6.63 4.01 6.49
C VAL A 143 7.05 5.17 7.38
N ASP A 144 7.25 4.90 8.67
CA ASP A 144 7.62 5.93 9.64
C ASP A 144 8.94 6.61 9.23
N HIS A 145 8.98 7.94 9.21
CA HIS A 145 10.19 8.70 8.95
C HIS A 145 11.08 8.74 10.21
N ALA A 146 11.61 7.58 10.59
CA ALA A 146 12.47 7.42 11.77
C ALA A 146 13.96 7.67 11.47
N PRO A 147 14.81 7.98 12.48
CA PRO A 147 16.22 8.30 12.28
C PRO A 147 17.09 7.22 11.63
N GLY A 148 16.65 5.98 11.52
CA GLY A 148 17.44 4.86 10.96
C GLY A 148 17.49 4.80 9.42
N GLU A 149 16.61 5.49 8.70
CA GLU A 149 16.60 5.44 7.21
C GLU A 149 17.73 6.25 6.53
N ALA A 150 18.45 7.08 7.27
CA ALA A 150 19.53 7.92 6.75
C ALA A 150 20.93 7.31 6.91
N GLY A 151 21.05 6.01 7.18
CA GLY A 151 22.33 5.30 7.18
C GLY A 151 23.19 5.47 8.45
N ASN A 152 22.60 5.83 9.59
CA ASN A 152 23.28 5.85 10.87
C ASN A 152 22.89 4.63 11.72
N ASP A 153 23.90 3.96 12.25
CA ASP A 153 23.83 2.77 13.11
C ASP A 153 23.18 3.05 14.48
N PHE A 154 21.84 3.10 14.51
CA PHE A 154 21.09 2.99 15.75
C PHE A 154 20.52 1.58 15.87
N THR A 155 20.88 0.86 16.93
CA THR A 155 20.41 -0.51 17.18
C THR A 155 19.39 -0.53 18.35
N GLY A 156 18.27 -1.23 18.14
CA GLY A 156 17.40 -1.68 19.24
C GLY A 156 16.34 -0.70 19.70
N SER A 157 15.99 -0.78 20.99
CA SER A 157 14.85 -0.10 21.63
C SER A 157 14.88 1.44 21.61
N GLU A 158 16.03 2.05 21.35
CA GLU A 158 16.17 3.51 21.24
C GLU A 158 15.50 4.11 20.00
N MET A 159 15.26 3.29 18.95
CA MET A 159 14.58 3.74 17.72
C MET A 159 13.06 3.93 17.89
N ALA A 160 12.45 3.21 18.83
CA ALA A 160 10.99 3.24 19.00
C ALA A 160 10.48 4.58 19.55
N ASP A 161 11.31 5.32 20.29
CA ASP A 161 10.97 6.60 20.93
C ASP A 161 11.65 7.82 20.30
N ALA A 162 12.45 7.61 19.24
CA ALA A 162 13.12 8.72 18.58
C ALA A 162 12.11 9.62 17.85
N PRO A 163 12.29 10.95 17.87
CA PRO A 163 11.40 11.85 17.15
C PRO A 163 11.55 11.67 15.64
N PRO A 164 10.47 11.88 14.87
CA PRO A 164 10.53 11.74 13.42
C PRO A 164 11.51 12.74 12.79
N VAL A 165 12.24 12.28 11.78
CA VAL A 165 13.27 13.10 11.06
C VAL A 165 12.65 14.08 10.09
N ARG A 166 11.41 13.81 9.63
CA ARG A 166 10.69 14.66 8.69
C ARG A 166 9.44 15.21 9.33
N VAL A 167 9.43 16.51 9.57
CA VAL A 167 8.33 17.26 10.21
C VAL A 167 8.21 18.65 9.60
N MET A 168 7.03 19.27 9.73
CA MET A 168 6.83 20.68 9.42
C MET A 168 7.24 21.55 10.61
N GLY A 169 7.59 22.80 10.32
CA GLY A 169 8.00 23.79 11.32
C GLY A 169 9.51 24.01 11.41
N LEU A 170 10.32 22.99 11.16
CA LEU A 170 11.78 23.10 11.22
C LEU A 170 12.39 23.68 9.92
N GLN A 171 11.75 23.43 8.79
CA GLN A 171 12.21 23.87 7.46
C GLN A 171 11.03 24.38 6.64
N PRO A 172 11.29 25.35 5.71
CA PRO A 172 10.23 25.92 4.88
C PRO A 172 9.73 24.96 3.78
N ARG A 173 10.45 23.89 3.53
CA ARG A 173 10.13 22.85 2.55
C ARG A 173 10.29 21.48 3.18
N VAL A 174 9.33 20.61 2.94
CA VAL A 174 9.34 19.23 3.39
C VAL A 174 9.14 18.29 2.21
N ARG A 175 9.76 17.13 2.28
CA ARG A 175 9.51 16.04 1.33
C ARG A 175 8.51 15.09 1.96
N ILE A 176 7.36 14.96 1.35
CA ILE A 176 6.32 14.02 1.77
C ILE A 176 6.37 12.74 0.96
N GLU A 177 5.70 11.71 1.45
CA GLU A 177 5.35 10.55 0.65
C GLU A 177 3.88 10.67 0.24
N SER A 178 3.61 10.49 -1.05
CA SER A 178 2.27 10.47 -1.60
C SER A 178 2.06 9.22 -2.43
N MET A 179 0.85 8.64 -2.36
CA MET A 179 0.48 7.47 -3.16
C MET A 179 -1.00 7.51 -3.53
N CYS A 180 -1.37 6.81 -4.58
CA CYS A 180 -2.76 6.49 -4.87
C CYS A 180 -2.94 4.98 -5.03
N MET A 181 -4.14 4.50 -4.74
CA MET A 181 -4.51 3.10 -4.84
C MET A 181 -6.00 2.95 -5.12
N GLU A 182 -6.38 1.83 -5.72
CA GLU A 182 -7.79 1.50 -5.90
C GLU A 182 -8.43 1.01 -4.59
N LEU A 183 -9.71 1.35 -4.43
CA LEU A 183 -10.55 0.96 -3.32
C LEU A 183 -11.36 -0.28 -3.65
N ALA A 184 -11.56 -1.16 -2.66
CA ALA A 184 -12.54 -2.26 -2.71
C ALA A 184 -13.74 -1.99 -1.81
N PRO A 185 -14.87 -2.65 -2.09
CA PRO A 185 -15.96 -2.75 -1.12
C PRO A 185 -15.46 -3.26 0.23
N GLU A 186 -16.01 -2.69 1.30
CA GLU A 186 -15.68 -3.03 2.69
C GLU A 186 -14.25 -2.66 3.14
N ASP A 187 -13.44 -2.03 2.29
CA ASP A 187 -12.16 -1.47 2.73
C ASP A 187 -12.36 -0.50 3.88
N ARG A 188 -11.51 -0.61 4.88
CA ARG A 188 -11.47 0.31 6.00
C ARG A 188 -10.13 1.01 6.05
N PHE A 189 -10.16 2.34 6.10
CA PHE A 189 -8.99 3.17 6.27
C PHE A 189 -8.93 3.70 7.69
N ILE A 190 -7.75 3.63 8.29
CA ILE A 190 -7.47 4.21 9.60
C ILE A 190 -6.24 5.11 9.43
N VAL A 191 -6.40 6.38 9.73
CA VAL A 191 -5.32 7.38 9.75
C VAL A 191 -5.07 7.74 11.21
N SER A 192 -3.88 7.51 11.71
CA SER A 192 -3.56 7.66 13.13
C SER A 192 -2.25 8.39 13.37
N THR A 193 -2.17 9.10 14.48
CA THR A 193 -0.88 9.60 14.99
C THR A 193 -0.05 8.46 15.58
N SER A 194 1.24 8.70 15.82
CA SER A 194 2.17 7.72 16.40
C SER A 194 1.74 7.20 17.77
N ARG A 195 0.93 7.95 18.49
CA ARG A 195 0.42 7.56 19.82
C ARG A 195 -0.37 6.25 19.78
N LEU A 196 -1.12 5.98 18.69
CA LEU A 196 -1.91 4.75 18.58
C LEU A 196 -1.00 3.51 18.62
N HIS A 197 0.00 3.44 17.74
CA HIS A 197 0.85 2.25 17.64
C HIS A 197 1.97 2.19 18.70
N ARG A 198 2.24 3.30 19.39
CA ARG A 198 3.12 3.30 20.57
C ARG A 198 2.41 2.86 21.84
N ALA A 199 1.12 3.16 21.97
CA ALA A 199 0.33 2.80 23.14
C ALA A 199 -0.21 1.36 23.10
N LEU A 200 -0.46 0.82 21.89
CA LEU A 200 -1.10 -0.48 21.72
C LEU A 200 -0.16 -1.47 21.01
N PRO A 201 0.02 -2.68 21.58
CA PRO A 201 0.72 -3.77 20.90
C PRO A 201 0.09 -4.07 19.53
N GLU A 202 0.93 -4.45 18.57
CA GLU A 202 0.50 -4.75 17.19
C GLU A 202 -0.60 -5.82 17.14
N THR A 203 -0.54 -6.83 18.00
CA THR A 203 -1.55 -7.90 18.11
C THR A 203 -2.92 -7.37 18.53
N ILE A 204 -2.96 -6.39 19.44
CA ILE A 204 -4.21 -5.73 19.88
C ILE A 204 -4.75 -4.86 18.74
N LEU A 205 -3.89 -4.05 18.13
CA LEU A 205 -4.26 -3.25 16.97
C LEU A 205 -4.85 -4.12 15.87
N GLN A 206 -4.17 -5.21 15.51
CA GLN A 206 -4.64 -6.15 14.50
C GLN A 206 -6.02 -6.70 14.83
N THR A 207 -6.23 -7.15 16.05
CA THR A 207 -7.52 -7.69 16.48
C THR A 207 -8.62 -6.62 16.40
N ARG A 208 -8.40 -5.44 16.96
CA ARG A 208 -9.42 -4.37 17.01
C ARG A 208 -9.74 -3.80 15.64
N LEU A 209 -8.72 -3.51 14.84
CA LEU A 209 -8.91 -2.91 13.51
C LEU A 209 -9.62 -3.86 12.54
N THR A 210 -9.53 -5.18 12.73
CA THR A 210 -10.17 -6.18 11.85
C THR A 210 -11.54 -6.64 12.33
N SER A 211 -11.76 -6.78 13.65
CA SER A 211 -12.96 -7.41 14.19
C SER A 211 -14.02 -6.43 14.69
N GLU A 212 -13.63 -5.22 15.13
CA GLU A 212 -14.59 -4.27 15.69
C GLU A 212 -15.39 -3.56 14.61
N HIS A 213 -16.68 -3.34 14.90
CA HIS A 213 -17.52 -2.47 14.08
C HIS A 213 -17.00 -1.03 14.13
N LEU A 214 -17.17 -0.25 13.07
CA LEU A 214 -16.63 1.10 12.98
C LEU A 214 -17.03 1.98 14.18
N ASP A 215 -18.29 1.90 14.62
CA ASP A 215 -18.82 2.67 15.75
C ASP A 215 -18.25 2.23 17.10
N ALA A 216 -17.88 0.94 17.24
CA ALA A 216 -17.33 0.37 18.47
C ALA A 216 -15.79 0.46 18.53
N LEU A 217 -15.15 0.69 17.40
CA LEU A 217 -13.69 0.69 17.28
C LEU A 217 -13.04 1.74 18.20
N GLY A 218 -13.56 2.96 18.21
CA GLY A 218 -13.06 4.04 19.06
C GLY A 218 -13.09 3.71 20.53
N PRO A 219 -14.25 3.39 21.11
CA PRO A 219 -14.36 2.96 22.50
C PRO A 219 -13.48 1.74 22.84
N ALA A 220 -13.28 0.81 21.91
CA ALA A 220 -12.44 -0.35 22.12
C ALA A 220 -10.95 0.03 22.21
N LEU A 221 -10.45 0.83 21.26
CA LEU A 221 -9.08 1.31 21.25
C LEU A 221 -8.75 2.15 22.51
N ILE A 222 -9.66 3.03 22.91
CA ILE A 222 -9.52 3.86 24.13
C ILE A 222 -9.41 2.97 25.38
N ARG A 223 -10.26 1.97 25.49
CA ARG A 223 -10.24 1.03 26.62
C ARG A 223 -8.92 0.27 26.72
N ASP A 224 -8.41 -0.20 25.57
CA ASP A 224 -7.17 -0.96 25.52
C ASP A 224 -5.92 -0.08 25.69
N GLY A 225 -6.00 1.18 25.27
CA GLY A 225 -4.91 2.17 25.42
C GLY A 225 -4.77 2.76 26.81
N GLY A 226 -5.72 2.47 27.73
CA GLY A 226 -5.70 2.96 29.10
C GLY A 226 -5.70 4.50 29.17
N ASP A 227 -4.71 5.06 29.89
CA ASP A 227 -4.57 6.52 30.05
C ASP A 227 -3.89 7.22 28.88
N SER A 228 -3.54 6.48 27.82
CA SER A 228 -2.87 7.04 26.65
C SER A 228 -3.83 7.86 25.78
N ALA A 229 -3.37 9.03 25.32
CA ALA A 229 -4.11 9.83 24.38
C ALA A 229 -4.01 9.23 22.98
N LEU A 230 -5.06 8.59 22.48
CA LEU A 230 -5.11 7.98 21.17
C LEU A 230 -5.80 8.93 20.18
N VAL A 231 -5.26 9.05 18.98
CA VAL A 231 -5.80 9.88 17.91
C VAL A 231 -5.83 9.11 16.60
N ALA A 232 -7.02 8.88 16.09
CA ALA A 232 -7.22 8.25 14.79
C ALA A 232 -8.53 8.71 14.13
N ALA A 233 -8.55 8.73 12.81
CA ALA A 233 -9.74 8.90 11.99
C ALA A 233 -9.96 7.65 11.15
N CYS A 234 -11.21 7.17 11.07
CA CYS A 234 -11.56 5.95 10.37
C CYS A 234 -12.63 6.21 9.32
N ALA A 235 -12.53 5.50 8.19
CA ALA A 235 -13.59 5.42 7.19
C ALA A 235 -13.71 3.99 6.69
N GLN A 236 -14.95 3.56 6.42
CA GLN A 236 -15.26 2.28 5.82
C GLN A 236 -16.11 2.47 4.59
N LEU A 237 -15.78 1.75 3.54
CA LEU A 237 -16.55 1.71 2.31
C LEU A 237 -17.73 0.77 2.46
N GLY A 238 -18.91 1.17 1.99
CA GLY A 238 -20.08 0.30 1.95
C GLY A 238 -19.86 -0.93 1.05
N SER A 239 -20.67 -1.95 1.27
CA SER A 239 -20.76 -3.12 0.38
C SER A 239 -21.31 -2.65 -0.97
N GLY A 240 -20.45 -2.39 -1.93
CA GLY A 240 -20.83 -2.04 -3.30
C GLY A 240 -21.19 -3.27 -4.12
N GLU A 241 -21.64 -3.08 -5.36
CA GLU A 241 -21.83 -4.18 -6.32
C GLU A 241 -20.56 -5.02 -6.49
N PRO A 242 -20.70 -6.33 -6.76
CA PRO A 242 -19.55 -7.21 -6.87
C PRO A 242 -18.60 -6.73 -7.96
N PHE A 243 -17.38 -6.72 -7.59
CA PHE A 243 -16.18 -6.36 -8.27
C PHE A 243 -16.03 -7.01 -9.66
N THR A 244 -15.77 -6.23 -10.69
CA THR A 244 -15.44 -6.76 -12.01
C THR A 244 -13.97 -7.23 -12.05
N PRO A 245 -13.67 -8.37 -12.70
CA PRO A 245 -12.33 -8.98 -12.68
C PRO A 245 -11.18 -8.14 -13.25
N ASP A 246 -11.48 -7.01 -13.88
CA ASP A 246 -10.52 -6.23 -14.67
C ASP A 246 -9.83 -5.08 -13.90
N SER A 247 -10.09 -4.92 -12.61
CA SER A 247 -9.46 -3.87 -11.80
C SER A 247 -8.08 -4.30 -11.27
N ALA A 248 -7.19 -3.34 -11.04
CA ALA A 248 -5.86 -3.59 -10.45
C ALA A 248 -5.92 -4.31 -9.10
N GLN A 249 -7.05 -4.22 -8.43
CA GLN A 249 -7.32 -4.82 -7.14
C GLN A 249 -7.66 -6.31 -7.20
N SER A 250 -8.40 -6.77 -8.24
CA SER A 250 -8.51 -8.20 -8.55
C SER A 250 -7.13 -8.79 -8.75
N ARG A 251 -6.27 -8.05 -9.45
CA ARG A 251 -4.90 -8.47 -9.69
C ARG A 251 -4.10 -8.61 -8.40
N LEU A 252 -4.24 -7.68 -7.44
CA LEU A 252 -3.58 -7.79 -6.12
C LEU A 252 -4.04 -9.03 -5.34
N ALA A 253 -5.34 -9.26 -5.28
CA ALA A 253 -5.90 -10.42 -4.58
C ALA A 253 -5.45 -11.75 -5.19
N ILE A 254 -5.17 -11.75 -6.47
CA ILE A 254 -4.68 -12.91 -7.22
C ILE A 254 -3.17 -13.07 -7.06
N LEU A 255 -2.40 -11.96 -7.03
CA LEU A 255 -0.95 -11.98 -6.90
C LEU A 255 -0.48 -12.32 -5.48
N ALA A 256 -1.20 -11.82 -4.45
CA ALA A 256 -0.79 -11.99 -3.06
C ALA A 256 -0.57 -13.45 -2.60
N PRO A 257 -1.41 -14.44 -2.98
CA PRO A 257 -1.21 -15.84 -2.60
C PRO A 257 -0.18 -16.56 -3.47
N MET A 258 0.35 -15.94 -4.53
CA MET A 258 1.29 -16.61 -5.42
C MET A 258 2.68 -16.76 -4.77
N PRO A 259 3.30 -17.96 -4.79
CA PRO A 259 4.62 -18.19 -4.20
C PRO A 259 5.71 -17.24 -4.72
N LEU A 260 5.61 -16.80 -5.97
CA LEU A 260 6.54 -15.85 -6.58
C LEU A 260 6.61 -14.52 -5.82
N PHE A 261 5.50 -14.12 -5.22
CA PHE A 261 5.34 -12.85 -4.50
C PHE A 261 5.26 -13.03 -2.99
N ALA A 262 5.65 -14.19 -2.47
CA ALA A 262 5.78 -14.40 -1.03
C ALA A 262 6.66 -13.32 -0.41
N HIS A 263 6.25 -12.84 0.77
CA HIS A 263 6.92 -11.75 1.50
C HIS A 263 6.85 -10.36 0.84
N CYS A 264 6.16 -10.19 -0.29
CA CYS A 264 5.88 -8.87 -0.85
C CYS A 264 4.79 -8.18 -0.04
N ASN A 265 5.03 -6.92 0.33
CA ASN A 265 4.00 -6.09 0.93
C ASN A 265 3.02 -5.57 -0.14
N GLU A 266 1.93 -4.95 0.29
CA GLU A 266 0.89 -4.49 -0.64
C GLU A 266 1.37 -3.42 -1.63
N ARG A 267 2.29 -2.53 -1.21
CA ARG A 267 2.90 -1.52 -2.10
C ARG A 267 3.70 -2.16 -3.23
N GLU A 268 4.46 -3.21 -2.88
CA GLU A 268 5.24 -3.99 -3.85
C GLU A 268 4.33 -4.75 -4.81
N LEU A 269 3.28 -5.40 -4.29
CA LEU A 269 2.28 -6.11 -5.09
C LEU A 269 1.53 -5.16 -6.04
N ARG A 270 1.27 -3.92 -5.65
CA ARG A 270 0.68 -2.91 -6.54
C ARG A 270 1.59 -2.56 -7.71
N SER A 271 2.89 -2.41 -7.46
CA SER A 271 3.87 -2.18 -8.52
C SER A 271 3.87 -3.32 -9.52
N VAL A 272 3.76 -4.57 -9.02
CA VAL A 272 3.59 -5.77 -9.87
C VAL A 272 2.28 -5.69 -10.65
N ALA A 273 1.15 -5.44 -9.98
CA ALA A 273 -0.18 -5.38 -10.61
C ALA A 273 -0.28 -4.32 -11.73
N GLN A 274 0.35 -3.17 -11.53
CA GLN A 274 0.43 -2.10 -12.54
C GLN A 274 1.26 -2.51 -13.77
N SER A 275 2.19 -3.44 -13.59
CA SER A 275 3.05 -3.96 -14.66
C SER A 275 2.44 -5.18 -15.37
N THR A 276 1.29 -5.68 -14.90
CA THR A 276 0.60 -6.85 -15.47
C THR A 276 -0.49 -6.46 -16.46
N ARG A 277 -0.73 -7.34 -17.43
CA ARG A 277 -1.85 -7.23 -18.37
C ARG A 277 -2.60 -8.57 -18.41
N PRO A 278 -3.92 -8.60 -18.18
CA PRO A 278 -4.70 -9.82 -18.32
C PRO A 278 -4.81 -10.22 -19.79
N ARG A 279 -4.75 -11.51 -20.05
CA ARG A 279 -4.99 -12.13 -21.36
C ARG A 279 -5.74 -13.44 -21.21
N GLN A 280 -6.70 -13.67 -22.08
CA GLN A 280 -7.45 -14.90 -22.17
C GLN A 280 -6.93 -15.75 -23.34
N PHE A 281 -6.86 -17.05 -23.12
CA PHE A 281 -6.41 -18.03 -24.10
C PHE A 281 -7.40 -19.19 -24.10
N SER A 282 -7.94 -19.51 -25.28
CA SER A 282 -8.81 -20.67 -25.44
C SER A 282 -8.01 -21.97 -25.38
N LYS A 283 -8.66 -23.04 -24.95
CA LYS A 283 -8.08 -24.38 -24.93
C LYS A 283 -7.39 -24.72 -26.25
N GLY A 284 -6.18 -25.26 -26.18
CA GLY A 284 -5.35 -25.62 -27.31
C GLY A 284 -4.56 -24.46 -27.93
N HIS A 285 -4.73 -23.21 -27.46
CA HIS A 285 -3.97 -22.08 -27.98
C HIS A 285 -2.49 -22.18 -27.56
N VAL A 286 -1.58 -22.01 -28.52
CA VAL A 286 -0.14 -21.94 -28.24
C VAL A 286 0.21 -20.54 -27.78
N ILE A 287 0.58 -20.40 -26.50
CA ILE A 287 0.93 -19.13 -25.86
C ILE A 287 2.31 -18.66 -26.36
N PHE A 288 3.26 -19.60 -26.49
CA PHE A 288 4.55 -19.43 -27.16
C PHE A 288 5.16 -20.79 -27.49
N GLU A 289 6.08 -20.81 -28.42
CA GLU A 289 6.78 -22.01 -28.88
C GLU A 289 8.21 -22.09 -28.32
N GLN A 290 8.73 -23.31 -28.18
CA GLN A 290 10.12 -23.57 -27.83
C GLN A 290 11.06 -22.88 -28.84
N GLY A 291 12.10 -22.23 -28.36
CA GLY A 291 13.08 -21.50 -29.16
C GLY A 291 12.69 -20.07 -29.52
N GLN A 292 11.43 -19.66 -29.32
CA GLN A 292 11.04 -18.26 -29.53
C GLN A 292 11.69 -17.32 -28.53
N PRO A 293 11.89 -16.03 -28.85
CA PRO A 293 12.36 -15.04 -27.87
C PRO A 293 11.39 -14.91 -26.71
N GLY A 294 11.91 -14.91 -25.48
CA GLY A 294 11.12 -14.76 -24.27
C GLY A 294 10.92 -13.29 -23.90
N THR A 295 9.75 -12.76 -24.18
CA THR A 295 9.41 -11.33 -23.99
C THR A 295 8.53 -11.04 -22.79
N ALA A 296 8.06 -12.07 -22.08
CA ALA A 296 7.14 -11.89 -20.95
C ALA A 296 7.21 -13.07 -19.95
N LEU A 297 6.86 -12.78 -18.71
CA LEU A 297 6.54 -13.73 -17.64
C LEU A 297 5.02 -13.87 -17.58
N TYR A 298 4.54 -15.08 -17.34
CA TYR A 298 3.12 -15.41 -17.29
C TYR A 298 2.74 -15.96 -15.91
N LEU A 299 1.59 -15.56 -15.41
CA LEU A 299 0.99 -16.00 -14.16
C LEU A 299 -0.37 -16.60 -14.46
N VAL A 300 -0.64 -17.82 -14.02
CA VAL A 300 -1.94 -18.50 -14.24
C VAL A 300 -2.95 -18.01 -13.20
N ILE A 301 -4.06 -17.42 -13.68
CA ILE A 301 -5.16 -16.93 -12.87
C ILE A 301 -6.26 -17.98 -12.77
N SER A 302 -6.69 -18.49 -13.92
CA SER A 302 -7.68 -19.56 -14.01
C SER A 302 -7.36 -20.47 -15.19
N GLY A 303 -7.94 -21.67 -15.21
CA GLY A 303 -7.64 -22.69 -16.19
C GLY A 303 -6.29 -23.39 -15.93
N SER A 304 -5.68 -23.95 -16.98
CA SER A 304 -4.39 -24.66 -16.87
C SER A 304 -3.55 -24.54 -18.14
N VAL A 305 -2.22 -24.59 -17.97
CA VAL A 305 -1.25 -24.45 -19.06
C VAL A 305 -0.31 -25.65 -19.08
N ALA A 306 -0.24 -26.37 -20.19
CA ALA A 306 0.71 -27.45 -20.42
C ALA A 306 2.04 -26.90 -20.92
N ILE A 307 3.14 -27.26 -20.24
CA ILE A 307 4.50 -27.00 -20.68
C ILE A 307 4.96 -28.21 -21.50
N VAL A 308 5.27 -27.98 -22.77
CA VAL A 308 5.57 -29.03 -23.75
C VAL A 308 7.00 -28.87 -24.27
N LYS A 309 7.80 -29.90 -24.19
CA LYS A 309 9.17 -29.95 -24.75
C LYS A 309 9.32 -31.14 -25.65
N ASN A 310 9.78 -30.91 -26.88
CA ASN A 310 9.96 -31.96 -27.90
C ASN A 310 8.69 -32.81 -28.11
N GLY A 311 7.52 -32.16 -28.09
CA GLY A 311 6.22 -32.80 -28.29
C GLY A 311 5.65 -33.58 -27.10
N ARG A 312 6.34 -33.58 -25.95
CA ARG A 312 5.86 -34.23 -24.71
C ARG A 312 5.50 -33.18 -23.67
N THR A 313 4.35 -33.33 -23.02
CA THR A 313 3.97 -32.53 -21.87
C THR A 313 4.84 -32.90 -20.67
N ILE A 314 5.59 -31.94 -20.15
CA ILE A 314 6.44 -32.11 -18.97
C ILE A 314 5.64 -31.91 -17.69
N VAL A 315 4.81 -30.83 -17.67
CA VAL A 315 4.02 -30.46 -16.51
C VAL A 315 2.80 -29.65 -16.96
N THR A 316 1.70 -29.75 -16.22
CA THR A 316 0.52 -28.88 -16.37
C THR A 316 0.46 -27.96 -15.15
N LEU A 317 0.42 -26.66 -15.40
CA LEU A 317 0.45 -25.60 -14.41
C LEU A 317 -0.97 -25.06 -14.20
N GLY A 318 -1.46 -25.12 -12.96
CA GLY A 318 -2.76 -24.56 -12.58
C GLY A 318 -2.66 -23.16 -11.98
N PRO A 319 -3.80 -22.62 -11.45
CA PRO A 319 -3.87 -21.30 -10.85
C PRO A 319 -2.82 -21.08 -9.76
N GLY A 320 -2.26 -19.87 -9.68
CA GLY A 320 -1.17 -19.52 -8.76
C GLY A 320 0.23 -19.89 -9.26
N SER A 321 0.33 -20.61 -10.37
CA SER A 321 1.62 -20.95 -10.98
C SER A 321 2.14 -19.81 -11.87
N ASN A 322 3.45 -19.74 -12.06
CA ASN A 322 4.09 -18.89 -13.04
C ASN A 322 4.95 -19.71 -14.01
N PHE A 323 5.16 -19.20 -15.21
CA PHE A 323 6.03 -19.82 -16.21
C PHE A 323 6.65 -18.76 -17.14
N GLY A 324 7.72 -19.16 -17.82
CA GLY A 324 8.46 -18.26 -18.72
C GLY A 324 9.48 -17.38 -18.00
N GLU A 325 9.76 -17.67 -16.71
CA GLU A 325 10.75 -16.98 -15.88
C GLU A 325 12.18 -17.19 -16.38
N MET A 326 12.50 -18.35 -16.95
CA MET A 326 13.84 -18.64 -17.45
C MET A 326 14.30 -17.64 -18.50
N ALA A 327 13.41 -17.25 -19.39
CA ALA A 327 13.68 -16.22 -20.40
C ALA A 327 13.81 -14.80 -19.82
N MET A 328 13.55 -14.62 -18.50
CA MET A 328 13.80 -13.36 -17.79
C MET A 328 15.23 -13.31 -17.23
N LEU A 329 15.80 -14.45 -16.86
CA LEU A 329 17.07 -14.53 -16.11
C LEU A 329 18.26 -14.76 -17.03
N ASP A 330 18.09 -15.53 -18.09
CA ASP A 330 19.17 -16.02 -18.97
C ASP A 330 18.89 -15.66 -20.43
N GLU A 331 19.40 -16.45 -21.38
CA GLU A 331 19.18 -16.24 -22.79
C GLU A 331 17.70 -16.11 -23.18
N PRO A 332 17.35 -15.18 -24.10
CA PRO A 332 15.96 -14.82 -24.35
C PRO A 332 15.14 -15.89 -25.09
N SER A 333 15.61 -17.14 -25.20
CA SER A 333 14.86 -18.20 -25.89
C SER A 333 14.03 -19.07 -24.94
N ARG A 334 12.83 -19.45 -25.36
CA ARG A 334 11.92 -20.33 -24.60
C ARG A 334 12.48 -21.77 -24.57
N SER A 335 12.69 -22.30 -23.36
CA SER A 335 13.19 -23.67 -23.17
C SER A 335 12.18 -24.76 -23.51
N ALA A 336 10.88 -24.42 -23.57
CA ALA A 336 9.76 -25.28 -23.88
C ALA A 336 8.63 -24.45 -24.48
N SER A 337 7.65 -25.10 -25.13
CA SER A 337 6.39 -24.48 -25.54
C SER A 337 5.40 -24.42 -24.40
N ALA A 338 4.49 -23.46 -24.41
CA ALA A 338 3.38 -23.36 -23.47
C ALA A 338 2.06 -23.36 -24.25
N VAL A 339 1.13 -24.24 -23.87
CA VAL A 339 -0.16 -24.42 -24.53
C VAL A 339 -1.25 -24.39 -23.48
N ALA A 340 -2.33 -23.65 -23.71
CA ALA A 340 -3.49 -23.64 -22.84
C ALA A 340 -4.16 -25.03 -22.87
N ALA A 341 -4.13 -25.75 -21.75
CA ALA A 341 -4.75 -27.07 -21.63
C ALA A 341 -6.27 -26.97 -21.45
N GLU A 342 -6.74 -25.84 -20.92
CA GLU A 342 -8.12 -25.43 -20.77
C GLU A 342 -8.27 -23.96 -21.16
N ASP A 343 -9.52 -23.45 -21.25
CA ASP A 343 -9.73 -22.02 -21.36
C ASP A 343 -9.10 -21.34 -20.12
N SER A 344 -8.13 -20.48 -20.35
CA SER A 344 -7.25 -19.97 -19.31
C SER A 344 -7.15 -18.46 -19.33
N GLU A 345 -7.15 -17.87 -18.16
CA GLU A 345 -6.82 -16.47 -17.97
C GLU A 345 -5.42 -16.33 -17.33
N LEU A 346 -4.58 -15.54 -17.97
CA LEU A 346 -3.21 -15.31 -17.55
C LEU A 346 -2.97 -13.82 -17.30
N MET A 347 -2.17 -13.49 -16.30
CA MET A 347 -1.52 -12.18 -16.21
C MET A 347 -0.15 -12.24 -16.87
N VAL A 348 0.10 -11.27 -17.73
CA VAL A 348 1.34 -11.17 -18.50
C VAL A 348 2.16 -9.98 -17.99
N ILE A 349 3.41 -10.21 -17.63
CA ILE A 349 4.36 -9.15 -17.26
C ILE A 349 5.40 -9.07 -18.40
N PRO A 350 5.36 -8.00 -19.22
CA PRO A 350 6.39 -7.79 -20.25
C PRO A 350 7.79 -7.70 -19.62
N ARG A 351 8.80 -8.23 -20.30
CA ARG A 351 10.20 -8.24 -19.83
C ARG A 351 10.70 -6.85 -19.44
N GLU A 352 10.43 -5.85 -20.26
CA GLU A 352 10.83 -4.46 -20.01
C GLU A 352 10.18 -3.90 -18.74
N ALA A 353 8.87 -4.15 -18.56
CA ALA A 353 8.12 -3.72 -17.39
C ALA A 353 8.62 -4.42 -16.12
N PHE A 354 8.94 -5.73 -16.21
CA PHE A 354 9.52 -6.49 -15.12
C PHE A 354 10.85 -5.88 -14.65
N PHE A 355 11.79 -5.64 -15.55
CA PHE A 355 13.08 -5.05 -15.18
C PHE A 355 12.97 -3.59 -14.74
N ALA A 356 12.06 -2.80 -15.32
CA ALA A 356 11.82 -1.43 -14.87
C ALA A 356 11.30 -1.41 -13.42
N MET A 357 10.39 -2.31 -13.08
CA MET A 357 9.85 -2.50 -11.74
C MET A 357 10.94 -2.89 -10.74
N LEU A 358 11.81 -3.87 -11.09
CA LEU A 358 12.90 -4.31 -10.22
C LEU A 358 13.93 -3.20 -9.99
N LYS A 359 14.26 -2.42 -11.03
CA LYS A 359 15.17 -1.26 -10.89
C LYS A 359 14.59 -0.18 -10.00
N GLY A 360 13.27 0.03 -10.06
CA GLY A 360 12.57 1.03 -9.26
C GLY A 360 12.41 0.65 -7.79
N ASN A 361 12.50 -0.65 -7.45
CA ASN A 361 12.35 -1.14 -6.08
C ASN A 361 13.32 -2.30 -5.79
N PRO A 362 14.52 -2.02 -5.25
CA PRO A 362 15.52 -3.06 -4.95
C PRO A 362 15.05 -4.12 -3.96
N MET A 363 14.23 -3.77 -2.97
CA MET A 363 13.71 -4.75 -2.00
C MET A 363 12.73 -5.72 -2.66
N LEU A 364 11.86 -5.24 -3.54
CA LEU A 364 10.99 -6.10 -4.34
C LEU A 364 11.83 -7.03 -5.24
N ALA A 365 12.89 -6.49 -5.86
CA ALA A 365 13.81 -7.29 -6.67
C ALA A 365 14.41 -8.46 -5.88
N VAL A 366 14.92 -8.20 -4.68
CA VAL A 366 15.51 -9.25 -3.80
C VAL A 366 14.46 -10.32 -3.49
N LYS A 367 13.24 -9.93 -3.11
CA LYS A 367 12.17 -10.89 -2.74
C LYS A 367 11.76 -11.76 -3.93
N ILE A 368 11.54 -11.16 -5.09
CA ILE A 368 11.16 -11.92 -6.30
C ILE A 368 12.28 -12.86 -6.72
N LEU A 369 13.52 -12.39 -6.79
CA LEU A 369 14.66 -13.22 -7.17
C LEU A 369 14.89 -14.36 -6.16
N TRP A 370 14.74 -14.10 -4.86
CA TRP A 370 14.80 -15.12 -3.83
C TRP A 370 13.75 -16.22 -4.02
N ASN A 371 12.49 -15.82 -4.25
CA ASN A 371 11.40 -16.76 -4.47
C ASN A 371 11.59 -17.57 -5.78
N MET A 372 12.13 -16.94 -6.84
CA MET A 372 12.52 -17.63 -8.06
C MET A 372 13.62 -18.68 -7.81
N LEU A 373 14.65 -18.34 -7.04
CA LEU A 373 15.74 -19.26 -6.67
C LEU A 373 15.22 -20.45 -5.86
N LEU A 374 14.38 -20.22 -4.86
CA LEU A 374 13.78 -21.31 -4.07
C LEU A 374 13.00 -22.28 -4.96
N ARG A 375 12.23 -21.74 -5.93
CA ARG A 375 11.46 -22.56 -6.86
C ARG A 375 12.34 -23.33 -7.83
N LEU A 376 13.37 -22.71 -8.40
CA LEU A 376 14.33 -23.40 -9.26
C LEU A 376 15.06 -24.53 -8.51
N SER A 377 15.43 -24.28 -7.25
CA SER A 377 16.05 -25.32 -6.40
C SER A 377 15.09 -26.49 -6.11
N ALA A 378 13.80 -26.21 -5.90
CA ALA A 378 12.80 -27.26 -5.71
C ALA A 378 12.59 -28.08 -7.00
N ASN A 379 12.50 -27.41 -8.14
CA ASN A 379 12.36 -28.08 -9.45
C ASN A 379 13.56 -28.95 -9.77
N LEU A 380 14.79 -28.50 -9.50
CA LEU A 380 16.01 -29.28 -9.70
C LEU A 380 16.02 -30.55 -8.84
N ARG A 381 15.61 -30.42 -7.56
CA ARG A 381 15.52 -31.61 -6.66
C ARG A 381 14.52 -32.63 -7.19
N SER A 382 13.32 -32.20 -7.52
CA SER A 382 12.30 -33.09 -8.06
C SER A 382 12.74 -33.77 -9.36
N THR A 383 13.42 -33.05 -10.27
CA THR A 383 13.93 -33.61 -11.50
C THR A 383 15.06 -34.63 -11.24
N SER A 384 15.92 -34.36 -10.27
CA SER A 384 17.01 -35.30 -9.88
C SER A 384 16.44 -36.57 -9.25
N GLU A 385 15.42 -36.48 -8.43
CA GLU A 385 14.70 -37.62 -7.85
C GLU A 385 14.05 -38.48 -8.95
N GLN A 386 13.34 -37.83 -9.88
CA GLN A 386 12.72 -38.54 -11.01
C GLN A 386 13.73 -39.23 -11.94
N LEU A 387 14.92 -38.66 -12.09
CA LEU A 387 15.99 -39.30 -12.87
C LEU A 387 16.56 -40.49 -12.13
N ALA A 388 16.76 -40.43 -10.82
CA ALA A 388 17.23 -41.55 -10.01
C ALA A 388 16.26 -42.74 -10.04
N ASP A 389 14.94 -42.46 -9.97
CA ASP A 389 13.88 -43.49 -10.06
C ASP A 389 13.77 -44.14 -11.46
N LEU A 390 14.34 -43.54 -12.52
CA LEU A 390 14.37 -44.10 -13.87
C LEU A 390 15.63 -44.95 -14.15
N GLU A 391 16.65 -44.86 -13.28
CA GLU A 391 17.88 -45.63 -13.35
C GLU A 391 17.86 -46.92 -12.49
N GLU A 392 16.82 -47.10 -11.65
CA GLU A 392 16.48 -48.34 -10.98
C GLU A 392 15.48 -49.16 -11.81
#